data_c79e7ec1bd3f7f7d850d17533fcdc753
#
_entry.id   c79e7ec1bd3f7f7d850d17533fcdc753
#
_cell.length_a   1.000
_cell.length_b   1.000
_cell.length_c   1.000
_cell.angle_alpha   90.00
_cell.angle_beta   90.00
_cell.angle_gamma   90.00
#
_symmetry.space_group_name_H-M   'P 1'
#
loop_
_entity.id
_entity.type
_entity.pdbx_description
1 polymer ?
#
loop_
_entity_poly.entity_id
_entity_poly.type
_entity_poly.pdbx_seq_one_letter_code
_entity_poly.pdbx_strand_id
1 'polypeptide(L)'
;MNNKFILRLRQCDHYIIAASLLLFLTGMAGLISVSRDDQTFLSREVLIQSVALILGLIAASAILTLGYRYFLDLEKIIYIAGIIFLLSVYIPGLGTSFYGSRSWLDLGFVTFQPSEPVKIAFVILMASYLSRTGKSLSSARGIVMA
;
A
#
# COMPACT_ATOMS: atom_id res chain seq x y z
N MET A 1 22.38 15.10 -5.66
CA MET A 1 21.12 14.45 -5.31
C MET A 1 21.23 12.92 -5.15
N ASN A 2 22.25 12.25 -5.65
CA ASN A 2 22.24 10.79 -5.79
C ASN A 2 22.83 9.94 -4.64
N ASN A 3 23.70 10.48 -3.78
CA ASN A 3 24.40 9.62 -2.80
C ASN A 3 23.50 9.07 -1.68
N LYS A 4 22.53 9.86 -1.19
CA LYS A 4 21.61 9.40 -0.12
C LYS A 4 20.63 8.34 -0.62
N PHE A 5 20.12 8.47 -1.84
CA PHE A 5 19.22 7.50 -2.46
C PHE A 5 19.93 6.16 -2.67
N ILE A 6 21.12 6.18 -3.27
CA ILE A 6 21.91 4.97 -3.52
C ILE A 6 22.28 4.27 -2.21
N LEU A 7 22.65 5.02 -1.17
CA LEU A 7 22.98 4.45 0.14
C LEU A 7 21.75 3.77 0.78
N ARG A 8 20.57 4.39 0.69
CA ARG A 8 19.32 3.81 1.21
C ARG A 8 18.89 2.59 0.39
N LEU A 9 19.04 2.64 -0.92
CA LEU A 9 18.76 1.49 -1.78
C LEU A 9 19.64 0.28 -1.45
N ARG A 10 20.92 0.50 -1.12
CA ARG A 10 21.84 -0.54 -0.65
C ARG A 10 21.46 -1.14 0.70
N GLN A 11 20.72 -0.40 1.52
CA GLN A 11 20.22 -0.85 2.82
C GLN A 11 18.89 -1.60 2.72
N CYS A 12 18.22 -1.59 1.54
CA CYS A 12 17.02 -2.37 1.32
C CYS A 12 17.35 -3.86 1.24
N ASP A 13 16.47 -4.68 1.79
CA ASP A 13 16.58 -6.12 1.69
C ASP A 13 16.30 -6.58 0.24
N HIS A 14 17.35 -7.04 -0.42
CA HIS A 14 17.29 -7.48 -1.81
C HIS A 14 16.40 -8.72 -2.00
N TYR A 15 16.24 -9.55 -0.96
CA TYR A 15 15.34 -10.71 -1.00
C TYR A 15 13.88 -10.27 -1.06
N ILE A 16 13.50 -9.23 -0.31
CA ILE A 16 12.14 -8.69 -0.35
C ILE A 16 11.86 -8.08 -1.73
N ILE A 17 12.80 -7.34 -2.29
CA ILE A 17 12.67 -6.77 -3.64
C ILE A 17 12.51 -7.88 -4.68
N ALA A 18 13.37 -8.89 -4.64
CA ALA A 18 13.32 -10.02 -5.57
C ALA A 18 12.00 -10.81 -5.43
N ALA A 19 11.57 -11.09 -4.20
CA ALA A 19 10.30 -11.77 -3.94
C ALA A 19 9.10 -10.97 -4.47
N SER A 20 9.08 -9.66 -4.26
CA SER A 20 8.02 -8.77 -4.77
C SER A 20 7.97 -8.76 -6.30
N LEU A 21 9.11 -8.72 -6.96
CA LEU A 21 9.19 -8.80 -8.42
C LEU A 21 8.73 -10.16 -8.94
N LEU A 22 9.13 -11.26 -8.30
CA LEU A 22 8.68 -12.59 -8.67
C LEU A 22 7.16 -12.75 -8.52
N LEU A 23 6.59 -12.25 -7.42
CA LEU A 23 5.14 -12.24 -7.21
C LEU A 23 4.42 -11.40 -8.28
N PHE A 24 4.96 -10.25 -8.64
CA PHE A 24 4.41 -9.44 -9.72
C PHE A 24 4.45 -10.18 -11.06
N LEU A 25 5.58 -10.78 -11.43
CA LEU A 25 5.74 -11.51 -12.68
C LEU A 25 4.81 -12.73 -12.77
N THR A 26 4.68 -13.51 -11.68
CA THR A 26 3.76 -14.65 -11.63
C THR A 26 2.29 -14.19 -11.73
N GLY A 27 1.92 -13.11 -11.04
CA GLY A 27 0.59 -12.52 -11.16
C GLY A 27 0.29 -12.02 -12.58
N MET A 28 1.25 -11.35 -13.23
CA MET A 28 1.13 -10.89 -14.60
C MET A 28 0.99 -12.05 -15.58
N ALA A 29 1.79 -13.11 -15.41
CA ALA A 29 1.67 -14.31 -16.23
C ALA A 29 0.28 -14.97 -16.11
N GLY A 30 -0.27 -15.01 -14.89
CA GLY A 30 -1.63 -15.49 -14.63
C GLY A 30 -2.69 -14.63 -15.35
N LEU A 31 -2.61 -13.31 -15.24
CA LEU A 31 -3.52 -12.39 -15.93
C LEU A 31 -3.48 -12.56 -17.45
N ILE A 32 -2.30 -12.63 -18.03
CA ILE A 32 -2.12 -12.83 -19.48
C ILE A 32 -2.69 -14.19 -19.91
N SER A 33 -2.53 -15.22 -19.08
CA SER A 33 -3.05 -16.56 -19.38
C SER A 33 -4.59 -16.59 -19.42
N VAL A 34 -5.24 -15.90 -18.50
CA VAL A 34 -6.70 -15.81 -18.43
C VAL A 34 -7.25 -14.91 -19.54
N SER A 35 -6.55 -13.85 -19.89
CA SER A 35 -6.98 -12.87 -20.91
C SER A 35 -6.81 -13.35 -22.36
N ARG A 36 -6.23 -14.52 -22.58
CA ARG A 36 -6.00 -15.09 -23.94
C ARG A 36 -7.27 -15.38 -24.72
N ASP A 37 -8.42 -15.51 -24.05
CA ASP A 37 -9.72 -15.75 -24.69
C ASP A 37 -10.28 -14.50 -25.41
N ASP A 38 -9.81 -13.30 -25.08
CA ASP A 38 -10.33 -12.00 -25.58
C ASP A 38 -9.55 -11.42 -26.78
N GLN A 39 -8.72 -12.18 -27.47
CA GLN A 39 -7.96 -11.76 -28.67
C GLN A 39 -7.12 -10.48 -28.53
N THR A 40 -7.06 -9.85 -27.37
CA THR A 40 -6.25 -8.65 -27.11
C THR A 40 -5.17 -8.96 -26.07
N PHE A 41 -3.90 -8.88 -26.51
CA PHE A 41 -2.72 -9.09 -25.64
C PHE A 41 -2.63 -8.06 -24.49
N LEU A 42 -3.35 -6.97 -24.62
CA LEU A 42 -3.47 -5.85 -23.68
C LEU A 42 -4.89 -5.83 -23.09
N SER A 43 -5.23 -6.82 -22.27
CA SER A 43 -6.46 -6.72 -21.50
C SER A 43 -6.40 -5.51 -20.56
N ARG A 44 -7.57 -4.96 -20.23
CA ARG A 44 -7.70 -3.84 -19.30
C ARG A 44 -6.99 -4.12 -17.97
N GLU A 45 -7.05 -5.35 -17.49
CA GLU A 45 -6.44 -5.80 -16.25
C GLU A 45 -4.90 -5.73 -16.31
N VAL A 46 -4.30 -6.14 -17.42
CA VAL A 46 -2.84 -6.05 -17.65
C VAL A 46 -2.38 -4.59 -17.66
N LEU A 47 -3.15 -3.69 -18.27
CA LEU A 47 -2.85 -2.26 -18.28
C LEU A 47 -2.94 -1.67 -16.86
N ILE A 48 -4.02 -1.96 -16.13
CA ILE A 48 -4.20 -1.48 -14.74
C ILE A 48 -3.05 -1.96 -13.87
N GLN A 49 -2.68 -3.24 -13.97
CA GLN A 49 -1.58 -3.82 -13.18
C GLN A 49 -0.23 -3.19 -13.52
N SER A 50 0.02 -2.89 -14.79
CA SER A 50 1.25 -2.23 -15.23
C SER A 50 1.34 -0.80 -14.71
N VAL A 51 0.24 -0.03 -14.77
CA VAL A 51 0.15 1.32 -14.21
C VAL A 51 0.34 1.28 -12.70
N ALA A 52 -0.28 0.33 -12.01
CA ALA A 52 -0.14 0.15 -10.56
C ALA A 52 1.33 -0.13 -10.17
N LEU A 53 2.06 -0.94 -10.94
CA LEU A 53 3.50 -1.16 -10.72
C LEU A 53 4.29 0.15 -10.83
N ILE A 54 4.05 0.92 -11.88
CA ILE A 54 4.75 2.20 -12.10
C ILE A 54 4.48 3.16 -10.94
N LEU A 55 3.23 3.31 -10.54
CA LEU A 55 2.84 4.14 -9.41
C LEU A 55 3.47 3.65 -8.08
N GLY A 56 3.51 2.33 -7.87
CA GLY A 56 4.17 1.71 -6.73
C GLY A 56 5.67 1.99 -6.68
N LEU A 57 6.37 1.90 -7.83
CA LEU A 57 7.79 2.23 -7.93
C LEU A 57 8.07 3.72 -7.69
N ILE A 58 7.20 4.61 -8.17
CA ILE A 58 7.30 6.04 -7.90
C ILE A 58 7.12 6.30 -6.39
N ALA A 59 6.10 5.71 -5.77
CA ALA A 59 5.86 5.85 -4.33
C ALA A 59 7.02 5.30 -3.50
N ALA A 60 7.55 4.12 -3.83
CA ALA A 60 8.72 3.55 -3.17
C ALA A 60 9.95 4.46 -3.30
N SER A 61 10.20 5.00 -4.49
CA SER A 61 11.30 5.95 -4.74
C SER A 61 11.12 7.24 -3.93
N ALA A 62 9.90 7.76 -3.81
CA ALA A 62 9.60 8.93 -2.98
C ALA A 62 9.88 8.64 -1.50
N ILE A 63 9.46 7.49 -0.98
CA ILE A 63 9.74 7.08 0.40
C ILE A 63 11.24 6.94 0.65
N LEU A 64 11.98 6.36 -0.28
CA LEU A 64 13.44 6.23 -0.19
C LEU A 64 14.15 7.60 -0.22
N THR A 65 13.64 8.57 -0.96
CA THR A 65 14.23 9.92 -1.02
C THR A 65 13.90 10.76 0.20
N LEU A 66 12.65 10.79 0.63
CA LEU A 66 12.18 11.56 1.79
C LEU A 66 12.68 10.94 3.10
N GLY A 67 12.70 9.61 3.16
CA GLY A 67 13.04 8.83 4.35
C GLY A 67 11.82 8.57 5.24
N TYR A 68 11.81 7.40 5.86
CA TYR A 68 10.70 6.92 6.68
C TYR A 68 10.38 7.83 7.88
N ARG A 69 11.35 8.56 8.42
CA ARG A 69 11.16 9.47 9.56
C ARG A 69 10.17 10.59 9.26
N TYR A 70 10.15 11.09 8.04
CA TYR A 70 9.17 12.09 7.61
C TYR A 70 7.72 11.60 7.78
N PHE A 71 7.47 10.32 7.48
CA PHE A 71 6.14 9.73 7.64
C PHE A 71 5.79 9.48 9.11
N LEU A 72 6.78 9.20 9.97
CA LEU A 72 6.56 9.06 11.41
C LEU A 72 6.14 10.38 12.07
N ASP A 73 6.66 11.50 11.58
CA ASP A 73 6.29 12.84 12.09
C ASP A 73 4.85 13.22 11.68
N LEU A 74 4.36 12.65 10.59
CA LEU A 74 3.00 12.86 10.07
C LEU A 74 1.99 11.79 10.53
N GLU A 75 2.33 10.92 11.47
CA GLU A 75 1.53 9.76 11.89
C GLU A 75 0.06 10.09 12.16
N LYS A 76 -0.21 11.18 12.89
CA LYS A 76 -1.58 11.59 13.25
C LYS A 76 -2.39 12.04 12.04
N ILE A 77 -1.74 12.79 11.14
CA ILE A 77 -2.39 13.29 9.92
C ILE A 77 -2.71 12.10 9.00
N ILE A 78 -1.76 11.16 8.84
CA ILE A 78 -1.94 9.94 8.04
C ILE A 78 -3.08 9.09 8.61
N TYR A 79 -3.18 8.98 9.94
CA TYR A 79 -4.25 8.22 10.60
C TYR A 79 -5.62 8.84 10.37
N ILE A 80 -5.76 10.15 10.61
CA ILE A 80 -7.03 10.87 10.40
C ILE A 80 -7.44 10.81 8.93
N ALA A 81 -6.51 11.06 8.01
CA ALA A 81 -6.75 10.93 6.59
C ALA A 81 -7.19 9.51 6.20
N GLY A 82 -6.58 8.49 6.79
CA GLY A 82 -6.97 7.09 6.61
C GLY A 82 -8.40 6.81 7.06
N ILE A 83 -8.82 7.32 8.21
CA ILE A 83 -10.20 7.17 8.70
C ILE A 83 -11.19 7.86 7.74
N ILE A 84 -10.91 9.09 7.33
CA ILE A 84 -11.75 9.83 6.38
C ILE A 84 -11.85 9.03 5.07
N PHE A 85 -10.75 8.48 4.62
CA PHE A 85 -10.71 7.68 3.41
C PHE A 85 -11.51 6.37 3.52
N LEU A 86 -11.47 5.68 4.65
CA LEU A 86 -12.33 4.52 4.91
C LEU A 86 -13.82 4.91 4.92
N LEU A 87 -14.16 6.06 5.51
CA LEU A 87 -15.54 6.53 5.58
C LEU A 87 -16.08 6.96 4.20
N SER A 88 -15.21 7.29 3.25
CA SER A 88 -15.62 7.70 1.89
C SER A 88 -16.44 6.64 1.14
N VAL A 89 -16.28 5.35 1.52
CA VAL A 89 -17.07 4.24 0.95
C VAL A 89 -18.58 4.39 1.21
N TYR A 90 -18.94 5.07 2.30
CA TYR A 90 -20.34 5.27 2.65
C TYR A 90 -21.00 6.43 1.89
N ILE A 91 -20.22 7.22 1.15
CA ILE A 91 -20.77 8.33 0.34
C ILE A 91 -21.63 7.74 -0.79
N PRO A 92 -22.91 8.17 -0.93
CA PRO A 92 -23.77 7.74 -2.02
C PRO A 92 -23.15 8.08 -3.38
N GLY A 93 -23.15 7.12 -4.30
CA GLY A 93 -22.58 7.30 -5.65
C GLY A 93 -21.08 7.02 -5.80
N LEU A 94 -20.31 6.95 -4.69
CA LEU A 94 -18.88 6.58 -4.72
C LEU A 94 -18.65 5.13 -4.27
N GLY A 95 -19.32 4.72 -3.19
CA GLY A 95 -19.15 3.38 -2.64
C GLY A 95 -19.96 2.33 -3.39
N THR A 96 -19.30 1.24 -3.79
CA THR A 96 -19.92 0.10 -4.42
C THR A 96 -19.78 -1.17 -3.58
N SER A 97 -20.72 -2.10 -3.77
CA SER A 97 -20.77 -3.35 -3.00
C SER A 97 -20.42 -4.52 -3.90
N PHE A 98 -19.44 -5.32 -3.47
CA PHE A 98 -19.14 -6.61 -4.05
C PHE A 98 -19.43 -7.71 -3.01
N TYR A 99 -20.16 -8.75 -3.43
CA TYR A 99 -20.51 -9.89 -2.56
C TYR A 99 -21.18 -9.50 -1.24
N GLY A 100 -22.02 -8.44 -1.25
CA GLY A 100 -22.74 -7.98 -0.06
C GLY A 100 -21.94 -7.07 0.88
N SER A 101 -20.66 -6.82 0.61
CA SER A 101 -19.81 -5.92 1.40
C SER A 101 -19.55 -4.62 0.66
N ARG A 102 -19.88 -3.48 1.30
CA ARG A 102 -19.62 -2.14 0.77
C ARG A 102 -18.24 -1.67 1.20
N SER A 103 -17.23 -2.01 0.41
CA SER A 103 -15.80 -1.80 0.76
C SER A 103 -14.98 -1.21 -0.37
N TRP A 104 -15.61 -0.92 -1.50
CA TRP A 104 -14.94 -0.47 -2.70
C TRP A 104 -15.42 0.90 -3.13
N LEU A 105 -14.54 1.70 -3.69
CA LEU A 105 -14.86 2.94 -4.39
C LEU A 105 -14.87 2.66 -5.88
N ASP A 106 -15.96 3.07 -6.55
CA ASP A 106 -16.07 3.02 -8.00
C ASP A 106 -15.67 4.39 -8.57
N LEU A 107 -14.53 4.43 -9.25
CA LEU A 107 -14.03 5.63 -9.93
C LEU A 107 -14.42 5.66 -11.42
N GLY A 108 -15.32 4.79 -11.84
CA GLY A 108 -15.81 4.65 -13.20
C GLY A 108 -14.86 3.83 -14.10
N PHE A 109 -13.58 4.13 -14.12
CA PHE A 109 -12.57 3.41 -14.90
C PHE A 109 -11.81 2.34 -14.08
N VAL A 110 -11.82 2.42 -12.78
CA VAL A 110 -11.20 1.43 -11.87
C VAL A 110 -11.95 1.40 -10.55
N THR A 111 -12.08 0.23 -9.96
CA THR A 111 -12.54 0.06 -8.59
C THR A 111 -11.35 0.02 -7.66
N PHE A 112 -11.44 0.73 -6.54
CA PHE A 112 -10.36 0.88 -5.59
C PHE A 112 -10.84 0.57 -4.17
N GLN A 113 -10.04 -0.17 -3.40
CA GLN A 113 -10.37 -0.51 -2.02
C GLN A 113 -9.58 0.40 -1.05
N PRO A 114 -10.25 1.32 -0.33
CA PRO A 114 -9.58 2.25 0.59
C PRO A 114 -8.80 1.57 1.72
N SER A 115 -9.20 0.38 2.13
CA SER A 115 -8.49 -0.36 3.18
C SER A 115 -7.06 -0.77 2.79
N GLU A 116 -6.73 -0.87 1.50
CA GLU A 116 -5.37 -1.25 1.07
C GLU A 116 -4.31 -0.20 1.48
N PRO A 117 -4.42 1.08 1.12
CA PRO A 117 -3.46 2.08 1.58
C PRO A 117 -3.56 2.36 3.08
N VAL A 118 -4.75 2.21 3.69
CA VAL A 118 -4.91 2.42 5.13
C VAL A 118 -4.19 1.35 5.94
N LYS A 119 -4.05 0.12 5.45
CA LYS A 119 -3.19 -0.89 6.08
C LYS A 119 -1.73 -0.40 6.21
N ILE A 120 -1.20 0.24 5.17
CA ILE A 120 0.15 0.80 5.18
C ILE A 120 0.24 1.94 6.21
N ALA A 121 -0.76 2.83 6.22
CA ALA A 121 -0.86 3.91 7.19
C ALA A 121 -0.89 3.38 8.63
N PHE A 122 -1.64 2.31 8.88
CA PHE A 122 -1.73 1.66 10.19
C PHE A 122 -0.39 1.05 10.62
N VAL A 123 0.33 0.39 9.71
CA VAL A 123 1.67 -0.16 10.01
C VAL A 123 2.65 0.95 10.41
N ILE A 124 2.63 2.09 9.72
CA ILE A 124 3.47 3.25 10.05
C ILE A 124 3.10 3.79 11.43
N LEU A 125 1.82 3.97 11.71
CA LEU A 125 1.32 4.43 13.01
C LEU A 125 1.75 3.50 14.14
N MET A 126 1.53 2.18 13.98
CA MET A 126 1.92 1.19 14.99
C MET A 126 3.41 1.14 15.21
N ALA A 127 4.22 1.20 14.14
CA ALA A 127 5.66 1.24 14.23
C ALA A 127 6.16 2.47 15.01
N SER A 128 5.57 3.64 14.75
CA SER A 128 5.88 4.88 15.48
C SER A 128 5.49 4.77 16.96
N TYR A 129 4.28 4.31 17.24
CA TYR A 129 3.78 4.12 18.60
C TYR A 129 4.65 3.15 19.40
N LEU A 130 4.94 1.97 18.86
CA LEU A 130 5.77 0.96 19.51
C LEU A 130 7.22 1.45 19.74
N SER A 131 7.78 2.20 18.80
CA SER A 131 9.10 2.80 18.93
C SER A 131 9.20 3.78 20.10
N ARG A 132 8.14 4.55 20.35
CA ARG A 132 8.10 5.51 21.47
C ARG A 132 7.80 4.84 22.82
N THR A 133 6.99 3.79 22.80
CA THR A 133 6.50 3.11 24.02
C THR A 133 7.39 1.91 24.43
N GLY A 134 8.39 1.57 23.60
CA GLY A 134 9.15 0.32 23.67
C GLY A 134 9.74 -0.06 25.05
N LYS A 135 10.00 0.90 25.94
CA LYS A 135 10.45 0.61 27.31
C LYS A 135 9.29 0.15 28.24
N SER A 136 8.04 0.49 27.92
CA SER A 136 6.85 0.09 28.69
C SER A 136 6.31 -1.28 28.25
N LEU A 137 6.66 -1.73 27.04
CA LEU A 137 6.17 -2.99 26.45
C LEU A 137 6.90 -4.24 26.96
N SER A 138 7.93 -4.09 27.79
CA SER A 138 8.63 -5.22 28.42
C SER A 138 7.77 -5.97 29.47
N SER A 139 6.61 -5.43 29.84
CA SER A 139 5.65 -6.04 30.72
C SER A 139 4.37 -6.43 29.97
N ALA A 140 3.80 -7.59 30.30
CA ALA A 140 2.52 -8.05 29.75
C ALA A 140 1.39 -7.02 29.95
N ARG A 141 1.40 -6.26 31.06
CA ARG A 141 0.47 -5.15 31.30
C ARG A 141 0.66 -3.99 30.30
N GLY A 142 1.90 -3.68 29.90
CA GLY A 142 2.18 -2.64 28.92
C GLY A 142 1.65 -2.98 27.52
N ILE A 143 1.63 -4.28 27.17
CA ILE A 143 1.11 -4.75 25.88
C ILE A 143 -0.43 -4.66 25.83
N VAL A 144 -1.11 -4.93 26.94
CA VAL A 144 -2.59 -4.91 27.01
C VAL A 144 -3.14 -3.47 27.07
N MET A 145 -2.37 -2.50 27.57
CA MET A 145 -2.77 -1.09 27.67
C MET A 145 -2.34 -0.24 26.45
N ALA A 146 -1.61 -0.81 25.50
CA ALA A 146 -1.16 -0.15 24.27
C ALA A 146 -2.17 -0.32 23.15
#